data_5c71b2ab86291b032aeb8e8f7d83a844
#
_entry.id   5c71b2ab86291b032aeb8e8f7d83a844
#
_cell.length_a   1.000
_cell.length_b   1.000
_cell.length_c   1.000
_cell.angle_alpha   90.00
_cell.angle_beta   90.00
_cell.angle_gamma   90.00
#
_symmetry.space_group_name_H-M   'P 1'
#
loop_
_entity.id
_entity.type
_entity.pdbx_description
1 polymer ?
#
loop_
_entity_poly.entity_id
_entity_poly.type
_entity_poly.pdbx_seq_one_letter_code
_entity_poly.pdbx_strand_id
1 'polypeptide(L)'
;RGGSYGWQAAEKGYIGICWTNSIAVMPPWGSKECRIGTNPLIVAIPSSPITMVDMSMSMFSYGMLEVNRLAGRELPVDGGFDDEGNLTKEPGVIEKNRRILPMGYWKGSGLSIVLDMIATLLSDGSSVAEVTQDNSDEYGVSQIFIAIEVDKLIDGATRDAKLQRIMDFITTA
;
A
#
# COMPACT_ATOMS: atom_id res chain seq x y z
N ARG A 1 -1.79 -5.26 -10.54
CA ARG A 1 -1.85 -3.86 -10.09
C ARG A 1 -3.17 -3.64 -9.38
N GLY A 2 -3.13 -3.44 -8.05
CA GLY A 2 -4.33 -3.34 -7.21
C GLY A 2 -5.25 -2.18 -7.57
N GLY A 3 -4.69 -1.04 -7.98
CA GLY A 3 -5.45 0.15 -8.39
C GLY A 3 -6.50 -0.11 -9.47
N SER A 4 -6.26 -1.05 -10.40
CA SER A 4 -7.23 -1.39 -11.45
C SER A 4 -8.53 -1.95 -10.88
N TYR A 5 -8.46 -2.73 -9.82
CA TYR A 5 -9.65 -3.32 -9.17
C TYR A 5 -10.44 -2.27 -8.37
N GLY A 6 -9.73 -1.41 -7.63
CA GLY A 6 -10.37 -0.29 -6.93
C GLY A 6 -11.07 0.66 -7.91
N TRP A 7 -10.38 1.02 -8.99
CA TRP A 7 -10.95 1.86 -10.05
C TRP A 7 -12.21 1.24 -10.65
N GLN A 8 -12.16 -0.03 -11.02
CA GLN A 8 -13.31 -0.76 -11.59
C GLN A 8 -14.52 -0.76 -10.64
N ALA A 9 -14.30 -0.93 -9.33
CA ALA A 9 -15.36 -0.85 -8.34
C ALA A 9 -15.98 0.56 -8.29
N ALA A 10 -15.14 1.61 -8.27
CA ALA A 10 -15.59 2.99 -8.22
C ALA A 10 -16.36 3.42 -9.47
N GLU A 11 -15.95 2.99 -10.67
CA GLU A 11 -16.68 3.21 -11.92
C GLU A 11 -18.09 2.63 -11.90
N LYS A 12 -18.33 1.59 -11.09
CA LYS A 12 -19.62 0.94 -10.92
C LYS A 12 -20.45 1.49 -9.75
N GLY A 13 -20.01 2.57 -9.11
CA GLY A 13 -20.70 3.20 -7.99
C GLY A 13 -20.40 2.60 -6.62
N TYR A 14 -19.37 1.76 -6.50
CA TYR A 14 -18.98 1.13 -5.24
C TYR A 14 -17.77 1.81 -4.61
N ILE A 15 -17.74 1.90 -3.28
CA ILE A 15 -16.47 2.09 -2.59
C ILE A 15 -15.70 0.78 -2.70
N GLY A 16 -14.50 0.82 -3.31
CA GLY A 16 -13.60 -0.31 -3.41
C GLY A 16 -12.51 -0.23 -2.34
N ILE A 17 -12.34 -1.31 -1.55
CA ILE A 17 -11.22 -1.45 -0.62
C ILE A 17 -10.54 -2.77 -0.94
N CYS A 18 -9.31 -2.70 -1.42
CA CYS A 18 -8.58 -3.88 -1.87
C CYS A 18 -7.17 -3.88 -1.28
N TRP A 19 -6.70 -5.06 -0.88
CA TRP A 19 -5.30 -5.21 -0.49
C TRP A 19 -4.83 -6.64 -0.72
N THR A 20 -3.52 -6.82 -0.68
CA THR A 20 -2.87 -8.12 -0.72
C THR A 20 -1.72 -8.14 0.28
N ASN A 21 -1.37 -9.31 0.78
CA ASN A 21 -0.05 -9.47 1.37
C ASN A 21 1.01 -9.70 0.28
N SER A 22 2.27 -9.79 0.66
CA SER A 22 3.42 -9.98 -0.21
C SER A 22 4.52 -10.76 0.52
N ILE A 23 5.64 -11.05 -0.11
CA ILE A 23 6.83 -11.55 0.58
C ILE A 23 7.38 -10.53 1.57
N ALA A 24 8.15 -11.00 2.56
CA ALA A 24 8.81 -10.14 3.54
C ALA A 24 9.98 -9.37 2.90
N VAL A 25 9.75 -8.11 2.59
CA VAL A 25 10.73 -7.20 1.93
C VAL A 25 10.89 -5.87 2.66
N MET A 26 10.38 -5.78 3.88
CA MET A 26 10.43 -4.58 4.70
C MET A 26 10.69 -4.97 6.16
N PRO A 27 11.63 -4.29 6.86
CA PRO A 27 11.81 -4.49 8.29
C PRO A 27 10.65 -3.83 9.05
N PRO A 28 10.06 -4.48 10.07
CA PRO A 28 9.21 -3.79 11.02
C PRO A 28 9.95 -2.64 11.68
N TRP A 29 9.26 -1.55 12.03
CA TRP A 29 9.87 -0.42 12.71
C TRP A 29 10.59 -0.86 14.00
N GLY A 30 11.88 -0.52 14.11
CA GLY A 30 12.75 -0.97 15.20
C GLY A 30 13.48 -2.29 14.96
N SER A 31 13.23 -2.96 13.83
CA SER A 31 13.94 -4.19 13.42
C SER A 31 14.97 -3.90 12.32
N LYS A 32 15.96 -4.81 12.22
CA LYS A 32 16.96 -4.79 11.13
C LYS A 32 16.65 -5.84 10.05
N GLU A 33 15.79 -6.81 10.33
CA GLU A 33 15.45 -7.90 9.42
C GLU A 33 14.11 -7.66 8.75
N CYS A 34 14.01 -7.98 7.46
CA CYS A 34 12.74 -7.96 6.74
C CYS A 34 11.83 -9.07 7.24
N ARG A 35 10.69 -8.71 7.82
CA ARG A 35 9.71 -9.64 8.40
C ARG A 35 8.28 -9.32 8.02
N ILE A 36 8.04 -8.19 7.33
CA ILE A 36 6.72 -7.78 6.87
C ILE A 36 6.75 -7.46 5.38
N GLY A 37 5.61 -7.59 4.73
CA GLY A 37 5.41 -7.24 3.35
C GLY A 37 5.17 -5.75 3.15
N THR A 38 5.23 -5.29 1.90
CA THR A 38 4.79 -3.93 1.54
C THR A 38 3.27 -3.82 1.42
N ASN A 39 2.56 -4.90 1.43
CA ASN A 39 1.12 -5.12 1.56
C ASN A 39 0.29 -3.94 1.02
N PRO A 40 0.24 -3.72 -0.31
CA PRO A 40 -0.41 -2.55 -0.90
C PRO A 40 -1.90 -2.51 -0.58
N LEU A 41 -2.37 -1.31 -0.22
CA LEU A 41 -3.77 -1.00 0.07
C LEU A 41 -4.31 -0.02 -0.96
N ILE A 42 -5.45 -0.34 -1.51
CA ILE A 42 -6.20 0.49 -2.43
C ILE A 42 -7.55 0.85 -1.83
N VAL A 43 -7.88 2.14 -1.81
CA VAL A 43 -9.22 2.63 -1.47
C VAL A 43 -9.68 3.55 -2.58
N ALA A 44 -10.80 3.21 -3.20
CA ALA A 44 -11.39 3.97 -4.30
C ALA A 44 -12.81 4.40 -3.97
N ILE A 45 -13.12 5.67 -4.23
CA ILE A 45 -14.40 6.31 -3.93
C ILE A 45 -15.09 6.66 -5.26
N PRO A 46 -16.38 6.34 -5.45
CA PRO A 46 -17.14 6.65 -6.65
C PRO A 46 -17.53 8.13 -6.71
N SER A 47 -16.53 9.00 -6.79
CA SER A 47 -16.66 10.45 -6.96
C SER A 47 -16.46 10.85 -8.42
N SER A 48 -16.70 12.10 -8.76
CA SER A 48 -16.45 12.66 -10.11
C SER A 48 -15.50 13.86 -9.98
N PRO A 49 -14.22 13.73 -10.38
CA PRO A 49 -13.53 12.49 -10.81
C PRO A 49 -13.39 11.45 -9.67
N ILE A 50 -13.14 10.20 -10.02
CA ILE A 50 -12.89 9.12 -9.04
C ILE A 50 -11.70 9.53 -8.15
N THR A 51 -11.91 9.44 -6.84
CA THR A 51 -10.85 9.64 -5.85
C THR A 51 -10.29 8.29 -5.40
N MET A 52 -8.98 8.11 -5.52
CA MET A 52 -8.36 6.84 -5.18
C MET A 52 -7.02 7.05 -4.48
N VAL A 53 -6.78 6.21 -3.48
CA VAL A 53 -5.45 5.98 -2.89
C VAL A 53 -5.01 4.58 -3.32
N ASP A 54 -3.83 4.47 -3.91
CA ASP A 54 -3.14 3.22 -4.25
C ASP A 54 -1.73 3.34 -3.68
N MET A 55 -1.49 2.71 -2.55
CA MET A 55 -0.24 2.87 -1.81
C MET A 55 0.28 1.55 -1.24
N SER A 56 1.60 1.41 -1.19
CA SER A 56 2.25 0.38 -0.38
C SER A 56 2.45 0.86 1.06
N MET A 57 2.72 -0.06 1.99
CA MET A 57 3.05 0.28 3.38
C MET A 57 4.50 0.74 3.56
N SER A 58 5.29 0.80 2.48
CA SER A 58 6.64 1.36 2.45
C SER A 58 6.66 2.81 2.01
N MET A 59 7.71 3.56 2.38
CA MET A 59 7.91 4.97 1.98
C MET A 59 7.97 5.13 0.46
N PHE A 60 8.60 4.18 -0.24
CA PHE A 60 8.70 4.12 -1.69
C PHE A 60 8.42 2.70 -2.16
N SER A 61 8.01 2.54 -3.39
CA SER A 61 7.96 1.22 -4.03
C SER A 61 9.36 0.82 -4.53
N TYR A 62 9.62 -0.48 -4.65
CA TYR A 62 10.87 -0.97 -5.26
C TYR A 62 11.05 -0.44 -6.69
N GLY A 63 9.96 -0.32 -7.47
CA GLY A 63 10.02 0.30 -8.80
C GLY A 63 10.46 1.77 -8.76
N MET A 64 10.07 2.54 -7.72
CA MET A 64 10.55 3.91 -7.55
C MET A 64 12.04 3.95 -7.18
N LEU A 65 12.52 3.01 -6.35
CA LEU A 65 13.94 2.86 -6.05
C LEU A 65 14.74 2.62 -7.34
N GLU A 66 14.30 1.65 -8.15
CA GLU A 66 14.94 1.32 -9.42
C GLU A 66 14.98 2.52 -10.38
N VAL A 67 13.87 3.21 -10.57
CA VAL A 67 13.78 4.40 -11.45
C VAL A 67 14.76 5.49 -11.00
N ASN A 68 14.86 5.78 -9.70
CA ASN A 68 15.78 6.79 -9.20
C ASN A 68 17.25 6.31 -9.32
N ARG A 69 17.54 5.06 -9.00
CA ARG A 69 18.88 4.47 -9.18
C ARG A 69 19.34 4.55 -10.63
N LEU A 70 18.51 4.14 -11.59
CA LEU A 70 18.84 4.18 -13.02
C LEU A 70 19.03 5.61 -13.53
N ALA A 71 18.32 6.57 -12.94
CA ALA A 71 18.47 7.99 -13.26
C ALA A 71 19.61 8.68 -12.52
N GLY A 72 20.37 7.96 -11.66
CA GLY A 72 21.44 8.54 -10.83
C GLY A 72 20.96 9.60 -9.84
N ARG A 73 19.74 9.45 -9.29
CA ARG A 73 19.12 10.42 -8.39
C ARG A 73 18.90 9.82 -7.01
N GLU A 74 19.16 10.62 -5.99
CA GLU A 74 18.74 10.32 -4.63
C GLU A 74 17.21 10.40 -4.49
N LEU A 75 16.68 9.76 -3.44
CA LEU A 75 15.29 9.94 -3.01
C LEU A 75 15.09 11.32 -2.36
N PRO A 76 13.90 11.91 -2.44
CA PRO A 76 13.63 13.24 -1.86
C PRO A 76 13.70 13.25 -0.32
N VAL A 77 13.44 12.11 0.30
CA VAL A 77 13.52 11.88 1.76
C VAL A 77 14.14 10.51 2.01
N ASP A 78 14.49 10.23 3.27
CA ASP A 78 14.99 8.92 3.65
C ASP A 78 13.99 7.82 3.28
N GLY A 79 14.43 6.82 2.54
CA GLY A 79 13.58 5.77 1.98
C GLY A 79 13.83 4.39 2.56
N GLY A 80 14.91 4.23 3.33
CA GLY A 80 15.32 2.95 3.88
C GLY A 80 16.54 3.08 4.76
N PHE A 81 17.19 1.96 5.01
CA PHE A 81 18.39 1.85 5.83
C PHE A 81 19.58 1.40 4.98
N ASP A 82 20.78 1.88 5.34
CA ASP A 82 22.06 1.38 4.84
C ASP A 82 22.45 0.05 5.52
N ASP A 83 23.62 -0.45 5.19
CA ASP A 83 24.13 -1.71 5.76
C ASP A 83 24.44 -1.60 7.27
N GLU A 84 24.76 -0.42 7.75
CA GLU A 84 25.01 -0.08 9.16
C GLU A 84 23.72 0.13 9.95
N GLY A 85 22.60 0.38 9.27
CA GLY A 85 21.29 0.63 9.86
C GLY A 85 20.95 2.10 10.06
N ASN A 86 21.68 3.00 9.40
CA ASN A 86 21.35 4.42 9.37
C ASN A 86 20.30 4.68 8.26
N LEU A 87 19.52 5.73 8.44
CA LEU A 87 18.60 6.20 7.40
C LEU A 87 19.36 6.70 6.18
N THR A 88 18.88 6.37 4.98
CA THR A 88 19.51 6.75 3.72
C THR A 88 18.52 7.14 2.63
N LYS A 89 18.98 8.02 1.72
CA LYS A 89 18.28 8.42 0.49
C LYS A 89 18.81 7.70 -0.75
N GLU A 90 19.82 6.85 -0.60
CA GLU A 90 20.46 6.14 -1.69
C GLU A 90 19.61 4.95 -2.16
N PRO A 91 18.91 5.04 -3.33
CA PRO A 91 17.99 4.01 -3.76
C PRO A 91 18.68 2.68 -4.04
N GLY A 92 19.92 2.71 -4.55
CA GLY A 92 20.68 1.49 -4.88
C GLY A 92 21.09 0.70 -3.64
N VAL A 93 21.40 1.36 -2.53
CA VAL A 93 21.73 0.73 -1.26
C VAL A 93 20.48 0.03 -0.69
N ILE A 94 19.34 0.74 -0.68
CA ILE A 94 18.07 0.22 -0.16
C ILE A 94 17.58 -0.98 -0.99
N GLU A 95 17.67 -0.88 -2.32
CA GLU A 95 17.27 -1.96 -3.24
C GLU A 95 18.12 -3.22 -3.02
N LYS A 96 19.43 -3.06 -2.84
CA LYS A 96 20.37 -4.15 -2.63
C LYS A 96 20.13 -4.89 -1.31
N ASN A 97 19.97 -4.14 -0.22
CA ASN A 97 19.83 -4.73 1.13
C ASN A 97 18.39 -5.03 1.53
N ARG A 98 17.40 -4.60 0.72
CA ARG A 98 15.96 -4.76 0.92
C ARG A 98 15.43 -4.15 2.23
N ARG A 99 16.12 -3.18 2.81
CA ARG A 99 15.71 -2.51 4.04
C ARG A 99 14.94 -1.22 3.77
N ILE A 100 13.84 -1.35 3.05
CA ILE A 100 12.98 -0.19 2.75
C ILE A 100 12.26 0.27 4.03
N LEU A 101 12.09 1.59 4.19
CA LEU A 101 11.47 2.19 5.37
C LEU A 101 9.95 2.04 5.33
N PRO A 102 9.28 1.63 6.41
CA PRO A 102 7.82 1.68 6.50
C PRO A 102 7.30 3.11 6.41
N MET A 103 6.21 3.31 5.69
CA MET A 103 5.52 4.60 5.54
C MET A 103 5.07 5.14 6.90
N GLY A 104 5.46 6.37 7.24
CA GLY A 104 5.17 6.94 8.55
C GLY A 104 5.72 6.11 9.73
N TYR A 105 6.84 5.39 9.49
CA TYR A 105 7.58 4.61 10.47
C TYR A 105 6.74 3.47 11.07
N TRP A 106 6.39 3.57 12.35
CA TRP A 106 5.60 2.56 13.06
C TRP A 106 4.17 2.40 12.51
N LYS A 107 3.60 3.45 11.88
CA LYS A 107 2.23 3.43 11.32
C LYS A 107 2.10 2.46 10.16
N GLY A 108 2.97 2.60 9.14
CA GLY A 108 3.00 1.68 8.01
C GLY A 108 3.40 0.27 8.42
N SER A 109 4.34 0.15 9.37
CA SER A 109 4.71 -1.14 9.95
C SER A 109 3.51 -1.85 10.61
N GLY A 110 2.79 -1.13 11.47
CA GLY A 110 1.60 -1.67 12.14
C GLY A 110 0.48 -2.01 11.18
N LEU A 111 0.21 -1.13 10.20
CA LEU A 111 -0.84 -1.37 9.21
C LEU A 111 -0.50 -2.57 8.31
N SER A 112 0.76 -2.74 7.89
CA SER A 112 1.20 -3.90 7.12
C SER A 112 0.91 -5.22 7.86
N ILE A 113 1.23 -5.28 9.15
CA ILE A 113 0.96 -6.46 9.98
C ILE A 113 -0.54 -6.75 10.08
N VAL A 114 -1.35 -5.74 10.34
CA VAL A 114 -2.81 -5.89 10.46
C VAL A 114 -3.44 -6.33 9.13
N LEU A 115 -3.01 -5.77 8.00
CA LEU A 115 -3.50 -6.16 6.68
C LEU A 115 -3.16 -7.61 6.35
N ASP A 116 -1.94 -8.09 6.71
CA ASP A 116 -1.56 -9.50 6.57
C ASP A 116 -2.45 -10.41 7.42
N MET A 117 -2.62 -10.10 8.70
CA MET A 117 -3.48 -10.87 9.61
C MET A 117 -4.92 -10.97 9.09
N ILE A 118 -5.50 -9.84 8.64
CA ILE A 118 -6.88 -9.85 8.12
C ILE A 118 -6.95 -10.65 6.83
N ALA A 119 -6.01 -10.47 5.90
CA ALA A 119 -5.99 -11.22 4.65
C ALA A 119 -5.90 -12.72 4.90
N THR A 120 -4.98 -13.16 5.73
CA THR A 120 -4.80 -14.56 6.10
C THR A 120 -6.06 -15.15 6.75
N LEU A 121 -6.65 -14.45 7.73
CA LEU A 121 -7.83 -14.95 8.45
C LEU A 121 -9.09 -15.02 7.58
N LEU A 122 -9.30 -14.06 6.67
CA LEU A 122 -10.49 -14.03 5.84
C LEU A 122 -10.41 -14.96 4.63
N SER A 123 -9.21 -15.24 4.12
CA SER A 123 -9.01 -16.12 2.97
C SER A 123 -8.67 -17.57 3.35
N ASP A 124 -8.33 -17.83 4.61
CA ASP A 124 -7.68 -19.08 5.06
C ASP A 124 -6.43 -19.40 4.19
N GLY A 125 -5.75 -18.34 3.77
CA GLY A 125 -4.60 -18.39 2.85
C GLY A 125 -3.27 -18.16 3.57
N SER A 126 -2.20 -18.07 2.78
CA SER A 126 -0.84 -17.91 3.31
C SER A 126 -0.61 -16.48 3.85
N SER A 127 0.04 -16.41 5.00
CA SER A 127 0.58 -15.18 5.60
C SER A 127 1.88 -14.75 4.91
N VAL A 128 2.33 -13.51 5.17
CA VAL A 128 3.66 -13.02 4.73
C VAL A 128 4.78 -14.01 5.11
N ALA A 129 4.70 -14.60 6.31
CA ALA A 129 5.71 -15.56 6.77
C ALA A 129 5.75 -16.82 5.91
N GLU A 130 4.59 -17.39 5.58
CA GLU A 130 4.45 -18.60 4.77
C GLU A 130 4.84 -18.34 3.31
N VAL A 131 4.31 -17.27 2.70
CA VAL A 131 4.69 -16.87 1.32
C VAL A 131 6.20 -16.66 1.19
N THR A 132 6.85 -16.12 2.24
CA THR A 132 8.29 -15.87 2.24
C THR A 132 9.11 -17.16 2.37
N GLN A 133 8.63 -18.15 3.14
CA GLN A 133 9.34 -19.41 3.35
C GLN A 133 9.31 -20.33 2.13
N ASP A 134 8.18 -20.33 1.42
CA ASP A 134 7.96 -21.27 0.33
C ASP A 134 8.69 -20.88 -0.94
N ASN A 135 9.14 -19.61 -1.12
CA ASN A 135 9.67 -19.19 -2.41
C ASN A 135 10.50 -17.92 -2.52
N SER A 136 11.39 -17.98 -3.56
CA SER A 136 11.97 -16.82 -4.20
C SER A 136 10.95 -16.03 -5.04
N ASP A 137 9.87 -16.67 -5.48
CA ASP A 137 8.83 -16.09 -6.32
C ASP A 137 7.57 -15.82 -5.51
N GLU A 138 6.99 -14.64 -5.67
CA GLU A 138 5.81 -14.18 -4.93
C GLU A 138 4.54 -14.84 -5.49
N TYR A 139 4.19 -16.02 -4.97
CA TYR A 139 2.93 -16.70 -5.28
C TYR A 139 2.18 -17.15 -4.01
N GLY A 140 0.90 -17.48 -4.14
CA GLY A 140 0.07 -17.91 -3.02
C GLY A 140 -0.30 -16.77 -2.06
N VAL A 141 -0.17 -15.51 -2.51
CA VAL A 141 -0.53 -14.33 -1.72
C VAL A 141 -2.02 -14.29 -1.43
N SER A 142 -2.37 -13.85 -0.23
CA SER A 142 -3.75 -13.64 0.20
C SER A 142 -4.25 -12.27 -0.27
N GLN A 143 -5.41 -12.24 -0.94
CA GLN A 143 -5.98 -11.01 -1.51
C GLN A 143 -7.39 -10.79 -0.99
N ILE A 144 -7.73 -9.55 -0.67
CA ILE A 144 -9.05 -9.13 -0.20
C ILE A 144 -9.60 -8.04 -1.12
N PHE A 145 -10.86 -8.20 -1.48
CA PHE A 145 -11.62 -7.23 -2.27
C PHE A 145 -12.97 -7.00 -1.60
N ILE A 146 -13.21 -5.75 -1.18
CA ILE A 146 -14.47 -5.32 -0.58
C ILE A 146 -15.07 -4.27 -1.50
N ALA A 147 -16.33 -4.48 -1.92
CA ALA A 147 -17.10 -3.52 -2.67
C ALA A 147 -18.37 -3.16 -1.89
N ILE A 148 -18.54 -1.87 -1.56
CA ILE A 148 -19.68 -1.36 -0.81
C ILE A 148 -20.56 -0.55 -1.75
N GLU A 149 -21.78 -0.99 -1.98
CA GLU A 149 -22.76 -0.31 -2.85
C GLU A 149 -23.28 0.95 -2.15
N VAL A 150 -22.82 2.10 -2.61
CA VAL A 150 -23.11 3.39 -1.95
C VAL A 150 -24.55 3.81 -2.16
N ASP A 151 -25.12 3.53 -3.32
CA ASP A 151 -26.49 3.95 -3.70
C ASP A 151 -27.58 3.26 -2.86
N LYS A 152 -27.26 2.18 -2.14
CA LYS A 152 -28.15 1.58 -1.12
C LYS A 152 -28.10 2.29 0.24
N LEU A 153 -27.10 3.13 0.47
CA LEU A 153 -26.90 3.82 1.73
C LEU A 153 -27.31 5.29 1.65
N ILE A 154 -27.13 5.93 0.49
CA ILE A 154 -27.39 7.34 0.27
C ILE A 154 -27.70 7.57 -1.21
N ASP A 155 -28.67 8.43 -1.53
CA ASP A 155 -28.96 8.80 -2.91
C ASP A 155 -27.80 9.55 -3.59
N GLY A 156 -27.68 9.41 -4.92
CA GLY A 156 -26.55 9.93 -5.67
C GLY A 156 -26.37 11.44 -5.55
N ALA A 157 -27.45 12.23 -5.53
CA ALA A 157 -27.36 13.69 -5.43
C ALA A 157 -26.80 14.12 -4.06
N THR A 158 -27.26 13.48 -2.99
CA THR A 158 -26.75 13.72 -1.63
C THR A 158 -25.29 13.28 -1.51
N ARG A 159 -24.92 12.12 -2.07
CA ARG A 159 -23.54 11.64 -2.14
C ARG A 159 -22.63 12.68 -2.79
N ASP A 160 -22.99 13.10 -4.00
CA ASP A 160 -22.16 14.01 -4.80
C ASP A 160 -22.00 15.37 -4.11
N ALA A 161 -23.08 15.90 -3.51
CA ALA A 161 -23.02 17.14 -2.74
C ALA A 161 -22.11 17.03 -1.49
N LYS A 162 -22.08 15.88 -0.81
CA LYS A 162 -21.19 15.65 0.34
C LYS A 162 -19.74 15.55 -0.10
N LEU A 163 -19.45 14.82 -1.17
CA LEU A 163 -18.10 14.68 -1.71
C LEU A 163 -17.57 16.03 -2.22
N GLN A 164 -18.41 16.80 -2.92
CA GLN A 164 -18.02 18.13 -3.38
C GLN A 164 -17.66 19.07 -2.21
N ARG A 165 -18.42 19.08 -1.13
CA ARG A 165 -18.08 19.88 0.05
C ARG A 165 -16.73 19.53 0.66
N ILE A 166 -16.39 18.22 0.69
CA ILE A 166 -15.08 17.77 1.17
C ILE A 166 -13.98 18.31 0.27
N MET A 167 -14.16 18.19 -1.04
CA MET A 167 -13.18 18.66 -2.02
C MET A 167 -13.02 20.19 -1.96
N ASP A 168 -14.11 20.93 -1.90
CA ASP A 168 -14.08 22.40 -1.80
C ASP A 168 -13.34 22.85 -0.54
N PHE A 169 -13.60 22.20 0.60
CA PHE A 169 -12.93 22.53 1.86
C PHE A 169 -11.42 22.31 1.81
N ILE A 170 -10.98 21.21 1.17
CA ILE A 170 -9.55 20.87 1.06
C ILE A 170 -8.85 21.80 0.07
N THR A 171 -9.49 22.16 -1.05
CA THR A 171 -8.86 22.91 -2.12
C THR A 171 -8.87 24.42 -1.90
N THR A 172 -9.59 24.91 -0.89
CA THR A 172 -9.62 26.34 -0.51
C THR A 172 -8.65 26.70 0.61
N ALA A 173 -7.81 25.77 1.05
CA ALA A 173 -6.82 25.97 2.12
C ALA A 173 -5.57 26.69 1.62
#